data_462b8f6f56fe8cfab725b5831c3d5d8b
#
_entry.id   462b8f6f56fe8cfab725b5831c3d5d8b
#
_cell.length_a   1.000
_cell.length_b   1.000
_cell.length_c   1.000
_cell.angle_alpha   90.00
_cell.angle_beta   90.00
_cell.angle_gamma   90.00
#
_symmetry.space_group_name_H-M   'P 1'
#
loop_
_entity.id
_entity.type
_entity.pdbx_description
1 polymer ?
#
loop_
_entity_poly.entity_id
_entity_poly.type
_entity_poly.pdbx_seq_one_letter_code
_entity_poly.pdbx_strand_id
1 'polypeptide(L)'
;YVNGVQMTTAKAVEGVPVEGVVFELEFSTEINIDKFDPSLIVFSCCPLQVSLGGNAKTLRLEPVDALRPFTSYTLNVLALEQLGVSVVEPYRYTIVTALDTSDKFERISDEELLTLVQEKTFKYFWDHAHPASGLSRERLNSGETVTSGGSGFGIMAIPVGIERGFITREEGADRLLAIVTFLDEKAERFHGAYSHWLDGTTGKAIQFGGKDDGADLVETGFLIEGLLTVQQYFDLDNPTESAIRQKITKI
;
A
#
# COMPACT_ATOMS: atom_id res chain seq x y z
N TYR A 1 30.45 8.35 -18.68
CA TYR A 1 30.37 8.77 -17.27
C TYR A 1 28.98 9.31 -17.00
N VAL A 2 28.54 9.23 -15.76
CA VAL A 2 27.41 10.00 -15.21
C VAL A 2 27.91 10.74 -13.97
N ASN A 3 27.78 12.08 -13.96
CA ASN A 3 28.31 12.95 -12.90
C ASN A 3 29.74 12.60 -12.47
N GLY A 4 30.62 12.31 -13.45
CA GLY A 4 32.01 11.92 -13.23
C GLY A 4 32.26 10.46 -12.83
N VAL A 5 31.21 9.66 -12.63
CA VAL A 5 31.32 8.21 -12.34
C VAL A 5 31.30 7.42 -13.62
N GLN A 6 32.31 6.56 -13.82
CA GLN A 6 32.39 5.72 -15.02
C GLN A 6 31.23 4.73 -15.08
N MET A 7 30.54 4.70 -16.22
CA MET A 7 29.47 3.75 -16.50
C MET A 7 30.01 2.51 -17.21
N THR A 8 29.39 1.38 -16.93
CA THR A 8 29.63 0.12 -17.66
C THR A 8 28.30 -0.49 -18.09
N THR A 9 28.34 -1.33 -19.11
CA THR A 9 27.12 -2.06 -19.56
C THR A 9 26.74 -3.21 -18.64
N ALA A 10 27.65 -3.63 -17.76
CA ALA A 10 27.47 -4.77 -16.87
C ALA A 10 26.83 -4.41 -15.52
N LYS A 11 26.95 -3.14 -15.09
CA LYS A 11 26.48 -2.71 -13.76
C LYS A 11 25.87 -1.32 -13.82
N ALA A 12 24.72 -1.16 -13.12
CA ALA A 12 24.10 0.15 -12.95
C ALA A 12 24.95 1.06 -12.02
N VAL A 13 24.91 2.37 -12.28
CA VAL A 13 25.40 3.37 -11.35
C VAL A 13 24.24 3.78 -10.45
N GLU A 14 24.38 3.53 -9.15
CA GLU A 14 23.37 3.79 -8.13
C GLU A 14 23.59 5.12 -7.41
N GLY A 15 22.54 5.67 -6.80
CA GLY A 15 22.62 6.90 -6.02
C GLY A 15 22.80 8.17 -6.85
N VAL A 16 22.40 8.14 -8.12
CA VAL A 16 22.50 9.31 -9.01
C VAL A 16 21.50 10.38 -8.55
N PRO A 17 21.89 11.66 -8.40
CA PRO A 17 20.97 12.74 -8.06
C PRO A 17 19.77 12.81 -9.02
N VAL A 18 18.63 13.32 -8.53
CA VAL A 18 17.43 13.50 -9.38
C VAL A 18 17.50 14.74 -10.27
N GLU A 19 18.36 15.69 -9.92
CA GLU A 19 18.61 16.93 -10.64
C GLU A 19 20.11 17.08 -10.95
N GLY A 20 20.43 17.86 -11.97
CA GLY A 20 21.82 18.11 -12.37
C GLY A 20 22.53 16.86 -12.88
N VAL A 21 21.80 15.93 -13.49
CA VAL A 21 22.37 14.71 -14.09
C VAL A 21 23.06 15.05 -15.39
N VAL A 22 24.32 14.68 -15.51
CA VAL A 22 25.15 14.91 -16.67
C VAL A 22 25.75 13.60 -17.10
N PHE A 23 25.47 13.18 -18.33
CA PHE A 23 26.20 12.10 -18.98
C PHE A 23 27.32 12.67 -19.85
N GLU A 24 28.49 12.05 -19.84
CA GLU A 24 29.62 12.39 -20.68
C GLU A 24 30.08 11.16 -21.43
N LEU A 25 30.08 11.27 -22.75
CA LEU A 25 30.63 10.25 -23.67
C LEU A 25 31.96 10.76 -24.19
N GLU A 26 33.04 10.09 -23.85
CA GLU A 26 34.40 10.41 -24.33
C GLU A 26 34.78 9.57 -25.53
N PHE A 27 35.33 10.20 -26.54
CA PHE A 27 35.77 9.59 -27.80
C PHE A 27 37.28 9.75 -28.02
N SER A 28 37.85 8.83 -28.75
CA SER A 28 39.28 8.88 -29.11
C SER A 28 39.62 9.98 -30.11
N THR A 29 38.64 10.44 -30.89
CA THR A 29 38.75 11.47 -31.91
C THR A 29 37.80 12.64 -31.66
N GLU A 30 38.03 13.78 -32.31
CA GLU A 30 37.12 14.92 -32.25
C GLU A 30 35.78 14.61 -32.91
N ILE A 31 34.70 15.17 -32.35
CA ILE A 31 33.31 14.98 -32.77
C ILE A 31 32.84 16.19 -33.56
N ASN A 32 32.11 15.96 -34.62
CA ASN A 32 31.38 17.01 -35.34
C ASN A 32 29.93 17.10 -34.84
N ILE A 33 29.69 18.01 -33.89
CA ILE A 33 28.36 18.17 -33.28
C ILE A 33 27.28 18.63 -34.26
N ASP A 34 27.64 19.33 -35.34
CA ASP A 34 26.68 19.80 -36.35
C ASP A 34 26.03 18.64 -37.14
N LYS A 35 26.64 17.46 -37.07
CA LYS A 35 26.12 16.22 -37.69
C LYS A 35 25.40 15.32 -36.70
N PHE A 36 25.19 15.76 -35.45
CA PHE A 36 24.55 14.95 -34.43
C PHE A 36 23.07 14.72 -34.74
N ASP A 37 22.66 13.45 -34.74
CA ASP A 37 21.27 13.03 -34.81
C ASP A 37 20.82 12.64 -33.40
N PRO A 38 19.89 13.40 -32.79
CA PRO A 38 19.39 13.12 -31.40
C PRO A 38 18.77 11.73 -31.26
N SER A 39 18.28 11.13 -32.35
CA SER A 39 17.64 9.80 -32.30
C SER A 39 18.62 8.65 -32.01
N LEU A 40 19.93 8.91 -32.14
CA LEU A 40 20.99 7.91 -31.91
C LEU A 40 21.29 7.68 -30.42
N ILE A 41 20.87 8.60 -29.55
CA ILE A 41 21.05 8.48 -28.11
C ILE A 41 19.69 8.66 -27.46
N VAL A 42 19.19 7.58 -26.82
CA VAL A 42 17.86 7.53 -26.23
C VAL A 42 17.97 7.34 -24.73
N PHE A 43 17.43 8.29 -23.99
CA PHE A 43 17.27 8.18 -22.54
C PHE A 43 15.83 7.83 -22.17
N SER A 44 15.63 6.87 -21.30
CA SER A 44 14.29 6.31 -21.02
C SER A 44 13.33 7.24 -20.26
N CYS A 45 13.82 8.39 -19.76
CA CYS A 45 13.01 9.38 -19.06
C CYS A 45 12.37 10.38 -20.05
N CYS A 46 13.23 11.11 -20.74
CA CYS A 46 12.90 12.36 -21.41
C CYS A 46 13.95 12.67 -22.50
N PRO A 47 13.73 13.67 -23.36
CA PRO A 47 14.75 14.16 -24.27
C PRO A 47 16.01 14.60 -23.55
N LEU A 48 17.12 14.57 -24.27
CA LEU A 48 18.41 15.03 -23.78
C LEU A 48 18.80 16.35 -24.48
N GLN A 49 19.28 17.30 -23.71
CA GLN A 49 20.01 18.43 -24.25
C GLN A 49 21.44 17.98 -24.51
N VAL A 50 21.94 18.23 -25.72
CA VAL A 50 23.23 17.76 -26.16
C VAL A 50 24.16 18.93 -26.46
N SER A 51 25.39 18.84 -25.98
CA SER A 51 26.43 19.86 -26.20
C SER A 51 27.81 19.21 -26.22
N LEU A 52 28.83 19.95 -26.70
CA LEU A 52 30.21 19.55 -26.52
C LEU A 52 30.64 19.81 -25.06
N GLY A 53 31.43 18.89 -24.52
CA GLY A 53 32.07 19.06 -23.22
C GLY A 53 33.25 20.03 -23.26
N GLY A 54 34.12 19.93 -22.26
CA GLY A 54 35.29 20.80 -22.15
C GLY A 54 36.34 20.68 -23.24
N ASN A 55 36.17 19.69 -24.13
CA ASN A 55 37.00 19.48 -25.31
C ASN A 55 36.14 18.93 -26.47
N ALA A 56 36.66 19.00 -27.69
CA ALA A 56 35.95 18.52 -28.90
C ALA A 56 35.76 16.98 -28.95
N LYS A 57 36.24 16.24 -27.97
CA LYS A 57 36.14 14.77 -27.91
C LYS A 57 35.09 14.27 -26.92
N THR A 58 34.40 15.18 -26.24
CA THR A 58 33.42 14.82 -25.23
C THR A 58 32.03 15.32 -25.62
N LEU A 59 31.07 14.43 -25.70
CA LEU A 59 29.66 14.75 -25.83
C LEU A 59 29.02 14.81 -24.42
N ARG A 60 28.39 15.93 -24.11
CA ARG A 60 27.71 16.16 -22.86
C ARG A 60 26.20 16.11 -23.08
N LEU A 61 25.51 15.32 -22.26
CA LEU A 61 24.08 15.05 -22.38
C LEU A 61 23.40 15.33 -21.03
N GLU A 62 22.36 16.14 -21.05
CA GLU A 62 21.62 16.52 -19.85
C GLU A 62 20.13 16.23 -20.06
N PRO A 63 19.47 15.49 -19.13
CA PRO A 63 18.02 15.32 -19.17
C PRO A 63 17.29 16.66 -19.09
N VAL A 64 16.26 16.85 -19.93
CA VAL A 64 15.47 18.10 -19.95
C VAL A 64 14.56 18.19 -18.73
N ASP A 65 14.13 17.03 -18.20
CA ASP A 65 13.25 16.94 -17.05
C ASP A 65 13.98 16.37 -15.83
N ALA A 66 13.52 16.75 -14.63
CA ALA A 66 13.99 16.15 -13.40
C ALA A 66 13.61 14.66 -13.33
N LEU A 67 14.51 13.85 -12.80
CA LEU A 67 14.30 12.43 -12.64
C LEU A 67 13.45 12.13 -11.40
N ARG A 68 12.78 10.99 -11.38
CA ARG A 68 12.08 10.52 -10.17
C ARG A 68 13.07 9.85 -9.22
N PRO A 69 12.90 10.02 -7.91
CA PRO A 69 13.69 9.31 -6.92
C PRO A 69 13.55 7.79 -7.04
N PHE A 70 14.59 7.07 -6.64
CA PHE A 70 14.65 5.61 -6.57
C PHE A 70 14.11 4.90 -7.82
N THR A 71 14.46 5.42 -8.99
CA THR A 71 13.97 4.94 -10.27
C THR A 71 15.13 4.53 -11.15
N SER A 72 14.97 3.41 -11.88
CA SER A 72 15.95 2.93 -12.85
C SER A 72 15.71 3.55 -14.22
N TYR A 73 16.74 4.11 -14.80
CA TYR A 73 16.73 4.68 -16.15
C TYR A 73 17.82 4.07 -17.01
N THR A 74 17.60 4.04 -18.32
CA THR A 74 18.57 3.55 -19.28
C THR A 74 18.96 4.63 -20.28
N LEU A 75 20.26 4.72 -20.55
CA LEU A 75 20.84 5.49 -21.65
C LEU A 75 21.29 4.50 -22.73
N ASN A 76 20.66 4.56 -23.89
CA ASN A 76 21.00 3.72 -25.03
C ASN A 76 21.77 4.57 -26.08
N VAL A 77 22.97 4.12 -26.44
CA VAL A 77 23.77 4.70 -27.49
C VAL A 77 23.72 3.73 -28.68
N LEU A 78 22.97 4.08 -29.71
CA LEU A 78 22.64 3.16 -30.81
C LEU A 78 23.71 3.09 -31.88
N ALA A 79 24.08 4.25 -32.46
CA ALA A 79 25.14 4.37 -33.45
C ALA A 79 25.63 5.82 -33.48
N LEU A 80 26.90 6.04 -33.76
CA LEU A 80 27.49 7.39 -33.80
C LEU A 80 28.32 7.64 -35.05
N GLU A 81 28.13 6.87 -36.14
CA GLU A 81 28.86 7.03 -37.38
C GLU A 81 28.76 8.45 -37.96
N GLN A 82 27.62 9.10 -37.79
CA GLN A 82 27.39 10.47 -38.27
C GLN A 82 28.26 11.51 -37.55
N LEU A 83 28.75 11.20 -36.34
CA LEU A 83 29.68 12.06 -35.62
C LEU A 83 31.13 11.87 -36.01
N GLY A 84 31.41 11.06 -37.06
CA GLY A 84 32.77 10.73 -37.48
C GLY A 84 33.45 9.69 -36.59
N VAL A 85 32.69 9.03 -35.71
CA VAL A 85 33.16 7.94 -34.83
C VAL A 85 32.38 6.68 -35.13
N SER A 86 33.07 5.55 -35.11
CA SER A 86 32.47 4.23 -35.31
C SER A 86 32.15 3.63 -33.96
N VAL A 87 30.86 3.36 -33.71
CA VAL A 87 30.39 2.56 -32.56
C VAL A 87 30.02 1.19 -33.10
N VAL A 88 30.80 0.19 -32.72
CA VAL A 88 30.73 -1.14 -33.31
C VAL A 88 29.45 -1.89 -32.87
N GLU A 89 28.95 -1.60 -31.66
CA GLU A 89 27.75 -2.19 -31.13
C GLU A 89 26.94 -1.17 -30.29
N PRO A 90 25.61 -1.30 -30.22
CA PRO A 90 24.81 -0.47 -29.34
C PRO A 90 25.19 -0.69 -27.86
N TYR A 91 25.37 0.40 -27.13
CA TYR A 91 25.64 0.36 -25.69
C TYR A 91 24.38 0.75 -24.91
N ARG A 92 24.12 -0.01 -23.87
CA ARG A 92 23.05 0.28 -22.91
C ARG A 92 23.66 0.47 -21.53
N TYR A 93 23.48 1.65 -20.98
CA TYR A 93 23.91 1.97 -19.62
C TYR A 93 22.69 2.14 -18.73
N THR A 94 22.80 1.74 -17.48
CA THR A 94 21.73 1.86 -16.49
C THR A 94 22.18 2.74 -15.33
N ILE A 95 21.31 3.63 -14.90
CA ILE A 95 21.45 4.38 -13.66
C ILE A 95 20.26 4.12 -12.76
N VAL A 96 20.45 4.24 -11.44
CA VAL A 96 19.39 4.25 -10.44
C VAL A 96 19.53 5.53 -9.61
N THR A 97 18.48 6.32 -9.59
CA THR A 97 18.49 7.58 -8.85
C THR A 97 18.50 7.34 -7.34
N ALA A 98 19.00 8.33 -6.60
CA ALA A 98 19.03 8.33 -5.14
C ALA A 98 17.61 8.28 -4.55
N LEU A 99 17.51 7.78 -3.33
CA LEU A 99 16.30 7.88 -2.53
C LEU A 99 16.04 9.34 -2.17
N ASP A 100 14.78 9.73 -2.20
CA ASP A 100 14.36 10.97 -1.56
C ASP A 100 14.29 10.75 -0.06
N THR A 101 15.25 11.32 0.66
CA THR A 101 15.38 11.24 2.12
C THR A 101 14.72 12.42 2.84
N SER A 102 14.02 13.29 2.13
CA SER A 102 13.28 14.39 2.75
C SER A 102 12.15 13.87 3.62
N ASP A 103 11.89 14.53 4.73
CA ASP A 103 10.71 14.25 5.56
C ASP A 103 9.44 14.61 4.78
N LYS A 104 8.59 13.60 4.54
CA LYS A 104 7.32 13.77 3.80
C LYS A 104 6.12 14.01 4.71
N PHE A 105 6.33 13.80 6.01
CA PHE A 105 5.32 13.93 7.02
C PHE A 105 5.87 14.80 8.15
N GLU A 106 4.96 15.52 8.80
CA GLU A 106 5.29 16.26 10.01
C GLU A 106 5.83 15.31 11.09
N ARG A 107 6.90 15.69 11.76
CA ARG A 107 7.42 14.94 12.91
C ARG A 107 6.56 15.25 14.12
N ILE A 108 5.87 14.23 14.59
CA ILE A 108 5.05 14.24 15.81
C ILE A 108 5.75 13.39 16.89
N SER A 109 5.33 13.54 18.14
CA SER A 109 5.82 12.70 19.23
C SER A 109 5.39 11.24 19.07
N ASP A 110 6.09 10.31 19.72
CA ASP A 110 5.75 8.88 19.70
C ASP A 110 4.32 8.63 20.20
N GLU A 111 3.86 9.38 21.19
CA GLU A 111 2.50 9.26 21.74
C GLU A 111 1.44 9.74 20.75
N GLU A 112 1.69 10.83 20.05
CA GLU A 112 0.81 11.30 18.98
C GLU A 112 0.79 10.33 17.81
N LEU A 113 1.95 9.74 17.46
CA LEU A 113 2.03 8.73 16.40
C LEU A 113 1.24 7.46 16.77
N LEU A 114 1.38 6.96 18.00
CA LEU A 114 0.62 5.82 18.48
C LEU A 114 -0.89 6.09 18.46
N THR A 115 -1.30 7.27 18.90
CA THR A 115 -2.72 7.69 18.86
C THR A 115 -3.22 7.75 17.42
N LEU A 116 -2.45 8.35 16.51
CA LEU A 116 -2.80 8.41 15.08
C LEU A 116 -2.94 7.02 14.45
N VAL A 117 -2.01 6.11 14.73
CA VAL A 117 -2.06 4.73 14.23
C VAL A 117 -3.29 4.01 14.76
N GLN A 118 -3.59 4.12 16.07
CA GLN A 118 -4.78 3.51 16.67
C GLN A 118 -6.06 4.06 16.05
N GLU A 119 -6.20 5.38 15.90
CA GLU A 119 -7.35 6.01 15.27
C GLU A 119 -7.56 5.53 13.82
N LYS A 120 -6.49 5.51 13.02
CA LYS A 120 -6.56 5.07 11.61
C LYS A 120 -6.90 3.58 11.49
N THR A 121 -6.37 2.75 12.39
CA THR A 121 -6.70 1.33 12.46
C THR A 121 -8.14 1.11 12.88
N PHE A 122 -8.61 1.85 13.91
CA PHE A 122 -10.00 1.81 14.37
C PHE A 122 -11.00 2.14 13.26
N LYS A 123 -10.70 3.15 12.43
CA LYS A 123 -11.53 3.54 11.28
C LYS A 123 -11.76 2.42 10.27
N TYR A 124 -10.83 1.49 10.11
CA TYR A 124 -11.06 0.33 9.27
C TYR A 124 -12.27 -0.49 9.76
N PHE A 125 -12.34 -0.73 11.04
CA PHE A 125 -13.43 -1.51 11.64
C PHE A 125 -14.72 -0.69 11.85
N TRP A 126 -14.61 0.61 12.03
CA TRP A 126 -15.75 1.49 12.32
C TRP A 126 -16.40 2.08 11.08
N ASP A 127 -15.62 2.79 10.25
CA ASP A 127 -16.13 3.51 9.10
C ASP A 127 -16.41 2.59 7.90
N HIS A 128 -15.60 1.53 7.77
CA HIS A 128 -15.68 0.59 6.64
C HIS A 128 -16.38 -0.72 6.98
N ALA A 129 -16.94 -0.86 8.19
CA ALA A 129 -17.82 -1.97 8.53
C ALA A 129 -18.98 -2.11 7.53
N HIS A 130 -19.49 -3.31 7.39
CA HIS A 130 -20.62 -3.55 6.50
C HIS A 130 -21.88 -2.85 7.03
N PRO A 131 -22.61 -2.05 6.22
CA PRO A 131 -23.65 -1.16 6.73
C PRO A 131 -24.87 -1.90 7.29
N ALA A 132 -25.19 -3.10 6.78
CA ALA A 132 -26.35 -3.86 7.25
C ALA A 132 -26.06 -4.75 8.46
N SER A 133 -24.84 -5.28 8.59
CA SER A 133 -24.49 -6.21 9.67
C SER A 133 -23.61 -5.58 10.75
N GLY A 134 -22.88 -4.51 10.45
CA GLY A 134 -21.83 -3.97 11.29
C GLY A 134 -20.55 -4.82 11.35
N LEU A 135 -20.52 -5.97 10.69
CA LEU A 135 -19.36 -6.87 10.64
C LEU A 135 -18.22 -6.28 9.80
N SER A 136 -17.01 -6.71 10.09
CA SER A 136 -15.81 -6.28 9.38
C SER A 136 -15.79 -6.85 7.96
N ARG A 137 -15.58 -6.00 6.96
CA ARG A 137 -15.35 -6.44 5.59
C ARG A 137 -14.05 -7.23 5.49
N GLU A 138 -13.97 -8.13 4.53
CA GLU A 138 -12.73 -8.87 4.28
C GLU A 138 -11.60 -7.92 3.85
N ARG A 139 -11.94 -6.90 3.03
CA ARG A 139 -11.08 -5.75 2.66
C ARG A 139 -11.95 -4.57 2.26
N LEU A 140 -11.38 -3.38 2.07
CA LEU A 140 -12.13 -2.16 1.76
C LEU A 140 -13.11 -2.29 0.58
N ASN A 141 -12.74 -3.07 -0.42
CA ASN A 141 -13.51 -3.24 -1.66
C ASN A 141 -14.10 -4.64 -1.84
N SER A 142 -14.29 -5.41 -0.76
CA SER A 142 -14.84 -6.78 -0.82
C SER A 142 -16.37 -6.83 -1.02
N GLY A 143 -17.03 -5.70 -1.20
CA GLY A 143 -18.49 -5.65 -1.43
C GLY A 143 -19.27 -6.19 -0.23
N GLU A 144 -20.09 -7.22 -0.46
CA GLU A 144 -20.90 -7.85 0.60
C GLU A 144 -20.12 -8.81 1.50
N THR A 145 -18.88 -9.18 1.12
CA THR A 145 -18.09 -10.18 1.87
C THR A 145 -17.56 -9.61 3.18
N VAL A 146 -17.98 -10.21 4.28
CA VAL A 146 -17.48 -9.97 5.64
C VAL A 146 -16.82 -11.23 6.18
N THR A 147 -15.92 -11.08 7.16
CA THR A 147 -15.21 -12.20 7.79
C THR A 147 -15.64 -12.38 9.24
N SER A 148 -15.77 -13.63 9.68
CA SER A 148 -16.12 -13.93 11.06
C SER A 148 -15.00 -13.55 12.03
N GLY A 149 -13.77 -14.02 11.80
CA GLY A 149 -12.65 -13.71 12.68
C GLY A 149 -12.21 -12.24 12.62
N GLY A 150 -12.16 -11.65 11.42
CA GLY A 150 -11.92 -10.20 11.29
C GLY A 150 -12.96 -9.36 12.02
N SER A 151 -14.21 -9.83 12.07
CA SER A 151 -15.28 -9.20 12.88
C SER A 151 -15.02 -9.35 14.38
N GLY A 152 -14.42 -10.46 14.84
CA GLY A 152 -14.00 -10.61 16.23
C GLY A 152 -13.01 -9.52 16.65
N PHE A 153 -12.01 -9.24 15.82
CA PHE A 153 -11.07 -8.12 16.06
C PHE A 153 -11.79 -6.77 16.01
N GLY A 154 -12.72 -6.57 15.06
CA GLY A 154 -13.53 -5.35 14.96
C GLY A 154 -14.41 -5.12 16.19
N ILE A 155 -14.99 -6.18 16.75
CA ILE A 155 -15.75 -6.14 18.00
C ILE A 155 -14.86 -5.71 19.16
N MET A 156 -13.66 -6.27 19.30
CA MET A 156 -12.68 -5.86 20.33
C MET A 156 -12.18 -4.43 20.14
N ALA A 157 -12.18 -3.90 18.91
CA ALA A 157 -11.81 -2.51 18.66
C ALA A 157 -12.85 -1.51 19.20
N ILE A 158 -14.11 -1.91 19.41
CA ILE A 158 -15.16 -1.01 19.93
C ILE A 158 -14.82 -0.49 21.33
N PRO A 159 -14.51 -1.32 22.35
CA PRO A 159 -14.05 -0.83 23.65
C PRO A 159 -12.83 0.09 23.54
N VAL A 160 -11.86 -0.24 22.70
CA VAL A 160 -10.68 0.61 22.48
C VAL A 160 -11.09 1.99 21.94
N GLY A 161 -12.00 2.03 20.97
CA GLY A 161 -12.54 3.29 20.44
C GLY A 161 -13.23 4.15 21.49
N ILE A 162 -13.95 3.53 22.42
CA ILE A 162 -14.63 4.21 23.55
C ILE A 162 -13.58 4.77 24.53
N GLU A 163 -12.66 3.93 25.00
CA GLU A 163 -11.63 4.33 25.97
C GLU A 163 -10.66 5.39 25.42
N ARG A 164 -10.42 5.39 24.12
CA ARG A 164 -9.61 6.41 23.45
C ARG A 164 -10.41 7.67 23.06
N GLY A 165 -11.72 7.68 23.26
CA GLY A 165 -12.60 8.80 22.92
C GLY A 165 -12.81 9.00 21.42
N PHE A 166 -12.61 7.97 20.59
CA PHE A 166 -12.90 8.02 19.15
C PHE A 166 -14.40 7.91 18.86
N ILE A 167 -15.13 7.23 19.75
CA ILE A 167 -16.58 7.09 19.74
C ILE A 167 -17.11 7.16 21.18
N THR A 168 -18.40 7.40 21.33
CA THR A 168 -19.08 7.31 22.64
C THR A 168 -19.44 5.87 22.99
N ARG A 169 -19.69 5.60 24.27
CA ARG A 169 -20.16 4.27 24.71
C ARG A 169 -21.53 3.92 24.10
N GLU A 170 -22.40 4.90 23.94
CA GLU A 170 -23.73 4.73 23.34
C GLU A 170 -23.59 4.29 21.85
N GLU A 171 -22.78 5.00 21.07
CA GLU A 171 -22.50 4.62 19.67
C GLU A 171 -21.91 3.20 19.56
N GLY A 172 -20.99 2.85 20.48
CA GLY A 172 -20.41 1.52 20.55
C GLY A 172 -21.43 0.44 20.88
N ALA A 173 -22.31 0.70 21.86
CA ALA A 173 -23.39 -0.22 22.25
C ALA A 173 -24.39 -0.44 21.11
N ASP A 174 -24.83 0.63 20.45
CA ASP A 174 -25.76 0.54 19.33
C ASP A 174 -25.19 -0.28 18.16
N ARG A 175 -23.92 -0.02 17.80
CA ARG A 175 -23.23 -0.81 16.78
C ARG A 175 -23.13 -2.27 17.18
N LEU A 176 -22.75 -2.56 18.42
CA LEU A 176 -22.61 -3.92 18.90
C LEU A 176 -23.96 -4.65 18.96
N LEU A 177 -25.04 -3.97 19.37
CA LEU A 177 -26.38 -4.55 19.35
C LEU A 177 -26.80 -4.95 17.92
N ALA A 178 -26.49 -4.13 16.92
CA ALA A 178 -26.74 -4.48 15.52
C ALA A 178 -25.95 -5.72 15.11
N ILE A 179 -24.65 -5.79 15.44
CA ILE A 179 -23.78 -6.94 15.15
C ILE A 179 -24.32 -8.23 15.75
N VAL A 180 -24.59 -8.24 17.07
CA VAL A 180 -25.07 -9.46 17.75
C VAL A 180 -26.47 -9.87 17.31
N THR A 181 -27.29 -8.91 16.90
CA THR A 181 -28.59 -9.20 16.32
C THR A 181 -28.46 -9.89 14.96
N PHE A 182 -27.57 -9.39 14.11
CA PHE A 182 -27.28 -10.03 12.83
C PHE A 182 -26.71 -11.44 12.99
N LEU A 183 -25.76 -11.64 13.91
CA LEU A 183 -25.16 -12.94 14.20
C LEU A 183 -26.19 -13.96 14.75
N ASP A 184 -27.08 -13.50 15.64
CA ASP A 184 -28.12 -14.36 16.24
C ASP A 184 -29.21 -14.74 15.23
N GLU A 185 -29.68 -13.80 14.41
CA GLU A 185 -30.93 -13.93 13.64
C GLU A 185 -30.71 -14.26 12.15
N LYS A 186 -29.53 -13.90 11.57
CA LYS A 186 -29.30 -14.05 10.12
C LYS A 186 -28.09 -14.90 9.76
N ALA A 187 -27.01 -14.83 10.53
CA ALA A 187 -25.77 -15.48 10.13
C ALA A 187 -25.89 -17.00 10.15
N GLU A 188 -25.57 -17.64 9.03
CA GLU A 188 -25.57 -19.11 8.92
C GLU A 188 -24.47 -19.71 9.79
N ARG A 189 -24.81 -20.84 10.42
CA ARG A 189 -23.90 -21.63 11.25
C ARG A 189 -24.01 -23.12 10.85
N PHE A 190 -22.85 -23.77 10.87
CA PHE A 190 -22.77 -25.20 10.70
C PHE A 190 -22.30 -25.82 12.01
N HIS A 191 -23.18 -26.61 12.66
CA HIS A 191 -22.93 -27.19 13.99
C HIS A 191 -22.51 -26.18 15.07
N GLY A 192 -23.03 -24.95 14.99
CA GLY A 192 -22.74 -23.86 15.92
C GLY A 192 -21.56 -22.96 15.51
N ALA A 193 -20.71 -23.34 14.56
CA ALA A 193 -19.60 -22.54 14.07
C ALA A 193 -19.96 -21.72 12.83
N TYR A 194 -19.34 -20.56 12.66
CA TYR A 194 -19.53 -19.68 11.52
C TYR A 194 -18.57 -19.99 10.38
N SER A 195 -18.99 -19.66 9.15
CA SER A 195 -18.10 -19.71 8.00
C SER A 195 -17.02 -18.65 8.09
N HIS A 196 -15.90 -18.88 7.39
CA HIS A 196 -14.84 -17.88 7.22
C HIS A 196 -15.40 -16.57 6.65
N TRP A 197 -16.15 -16.68 5.55
CA TRP A 197 -16.83 -15.56 4.90
C TRP A 197 -18.36 -15.69 4.98
N LEU A 198 -19.00 -14.56 5.22
CA LEU A 198 -20.44 -14.39 5.21
C LEU A 198 -20.82 -13.23 4.28
N ASP A 199 -21.99 -13.33 3.69
CA ASP A 199 -22.64 -12.21 3.04
C ASP A 199 -23.19 -11.24 4.11
N GLY A 200 -22.69 -10.03 4.13
CA GLY A 200 -22.99 -9.05 5.19
C GLY A 200 -24.42 -8.52 5.20
N THR A 201 -25.21 -8.75 4.14
CA THR A 201 -26.63 -8.39 4.06
C THR A 201 -27.52 -9.57 4.47
N THR A 202 -27.26 -10.75 3.93
CA THR A 202 -28.13 -11.92 4.10
C THR A 202 -27.68 -12.85 5.22
N GLY A 203 -26.43 -12.83 5.63
CA GLY A 203 -25.84 -13.74 6.60
C GLY A 203 -25.47 -15.12 6.04
N LYS A 204 -25.64 -15.35 4.74
CA LYS A 204 -25.31 -16.63 4.11
C LYS A 204 -23.82 -16.85 4.03
N ALA A 205 -23.41 -18.12 4.18
CA ALA A 205 -22.02 -18.52 3.95
C ALA A 205 -21.59 -18.23 2.53
N ILE A 206 -20.40 -17.65 2.38
CA ILE A 206 -19.70 -17.50 1.10
C ILE A 206 -18.55 -18.49 1.09
N GLN A 207 -18.46 -19.28 0.03
CA GLN A 207 -17.43 -20.28 -0.13
C GLN A 207 -16.04 -19.65 -0.14
N PHE A 208 -15.17 -20.06 0.80
CA PHE A 208 -13.78 -19.62 0.87
C PHE A 208 -12.88 -20.36 -0.13
N GLY A 209 -13.14 -21.63 -0.34
CA GLY A 209 -12.43 -22.49 -1.28
C GLY A 209 -13.25 -23.69 -1.71
N GLY A 210 -12.81 -24.44 -2.71
CA GLY A 210 -13.58 -25.52 -3.36
C GLY A 210 -14.10 -26.65 -2.46
N LYS A 211 -13.68 -26.69 -1.18
CA LYS A 211 -14.11 -27.64 -0.16
C LYS A 211 -14.37 -26.96 1.20
N ASP A 212 -14.48 -25.66 1.20
CA ASP A 212 -14.61 -24.83 2.40
C ASP A 212 -15.77 -23.83 2.18
N ASP A 213 -16.98 -24.35 2.40
CA ASP A 213 -18.25 -23.63 2.33
C ASP A 213 -19.08 -23.79 3.60
N GLY A 214 -18.49 -24.38 4.63
CA GLY A 214 -19.14 -24.67 5.91
C GLY A 214 -18.66 -23.77 7.05
N ALA A 215 -18.11 -24.37 8.09
CA ALA A 215 -17.65 -23.71 9.29
C ALA A 215 -16.13 -23.60 9.34
N ASP A 216 -15.64 -22.48 9.89
CA ASP A 216 -14.24 -22.28 10.22
C ASP A 216 -14.10 -22.13 11.74
N LEU A 217 -13.44 -23.11 12.39
CA LEU A 217 -13.30 -23.13 13.84
C LEU A 217 -12.31 -22.06 14.34
N VAL A 218 -11.31 -21.71 13.54
CA VAL A 218 -10.31 -20.69 13.91
C VAL A 218 -10.95 -19.31 13.88
N GLU A 219 -11.61 -18.99 12.78
CA GLU A 219 -12.31 -17.72 12.60
C GLU A 219 -13.46 -17.56 13.61
N THR A 220 -14.20 -18.65 13.85
CA THR A 220 -15.23 -18.67 14.92
C THR A 220 -14.63 -18.42 16.29
N GLY A 221 -13.46 -18.99 16.58
CA GLY A 221 -12.74 -18.75 17.83
C GLY A 221 -12.45 -17.27 18.04
N PHE A 222 -11.89 -16.57 17.03
CA PHE A 222 -11.65 -15.13 17.11
C PHE A 222 -12.94 -14.32 17.29
N LEU A 223 -14.03 -14.70 16.61
CA LEU A 223 -15.33 -14.06 16.77
C LEU A 223 -15.83 -14.18 18.21
N ILE A 224 -15.78 -15.38 18.77
CA ILE A 224 -16.25 -15.66 20.15
C ILE A 224 -15.39 -14.91 21.18
N GLU A 225 -14.06 -14.86 21.01
CA GLU A 225 -13.19 -14.07 21.90
C GLU A 225 -13.56 -12.59 21.89
N GLY A 226 -13.86 -12.03 20.71
CA GLY A 226 -14.39 -10.67 20.59
C GLY A 226 -15.71 -10.49 21.33
N LEU A 227 -16.66 -11.40 21.15
CA LEU A 227 -17.96 -11.36 21.82
C LEU A 227 -17.84 -11.47 23.34
N LEU A 228 -17.02 -12.38 23.86
CA LEU A 228 -16.77 -12.52 25.29
C LEU A 228 -16.14 -11.26 25.90
N THR A 229 -15.21 -10.64 25.18
CA THR A 229 -14.58 -9.38 25.61
C THR A 229 -15.62 -8.28 25.79
N VAL A 230 -16.47 -8.06 24.80
CA VAL A 230 -17.48 -6.99 24.89
C VAL A 230 -18.65 -7.33 25.82
N GLN A 231 -18.93 -8.61 26.02
CA GLN A 231 -19.92 -9.05 27.02
C GLN A 231 -19.51 -8.60 28.43
N GLN A 232 -18.21 -8.61 28.73
CA GLN A 232 -17.70 -8.13 30.03
C GLN A 232 -17.57 -6.60 30.06
N TYR A 233 -17.28 -5.94 28.97
CA TYR A 233 -17.12 -4.50 28.91
C TYR A 233 -18.45 -3.75 29.02
N PHE A 234 -19.51 -4.20 28.33
CA PHE A 234 -20.84 -3.61 28.35
C PHE A 234 -21.66 -4.20 29.50
N ASP A 235 -21.37 -3.75 30.74
CA ASP A 235 -21.85 -4.30 31.98
C ASP A 235 -22.93 -3.44 32.67
N LEU A 236 -23.29 -2.29 32.08
CA LEU A 236 -24.29 -1.40 32.68
C LEU A 236 -25.69 -2.02 32.68
N ASP A 237 -26.47 -1.69 33.75
CA ASP A 237 -27.85 -2.12 33.88
C ASP A 237 -28.79 -1.19 33.11
N ASN A 238 -28.71 -1.30 31.77
CA ASN A 238 -29.59 -0.62 30.83
C ASN A 238 -30.14 -1.60 29.79
N PRO A 239 -31.24 -1.28 29.09
CA PRO A 239 -31.86 -2.20 28.14
C PRO A 239 -30.95 -2.65 27.01
N THR A 240 -30.14 -1.73 26.41
CA THR A 240 -29.27 -2.00 25.29
C THR A 240 -28.15 -2.97 25.65
N GLU A 241 -27.39 -2.68 26.72
CA GLU A 241 -26.29 -3.53 27.15
C GLU A 241 -26.78 -4.89 27.71
N SER A 242 -27.92 -4.92 28.36
CA SER A 242 -28.57 -6.16 28.80
C SER A 242 -28.98 -7.05 27.62
N ALA A 243 -29.52 -6.45 26.55
CA ALA A 243 -29.85 -7.18 25.30
C ALA A 243 -28.60 -7.73 24.59
N ILE A 244 -27.50 -6.95 24.56
CA ILE A 244 -26.22 -7.39 24.04
C ILE A 244 -25.74 -8.65 24.76
N ARG A 245 -25.65 -8.61 26.11
CA ARG A 245 -25.20 -9.76 26.92
C ARG A 245 -26.06 -10.99 26.72
N GLN A 246 -27.39 -10.82 26.64
CA GLN A 246 -28.33 -11.94 26.42
C GLN A 246 -28.12 -12.58 25.05
N LYS A 247 -27.97 -11.76 23.97
CA LYS A 247 -27.74 -12.27 22.63
C LYS A 247 -26.38 -12.98 22.51
N ILE A 248 -25.32 -12.45 23.11
CA ILE A 248 -24.00 -13.10 23.13
C ILE A 248 -24.09 -14.47 23.84
N THR A 249 -24.82 -14.55 24.97
CA THR A 249 -25.01 -15.83 25.69
C THR A 249 -25.75 -16.88 24.86
N LYS A 250 -26.61 -16.44 23.93
CA LYS A 250 -27.37 -17.33 23.02
C LYS A 250 -26.57 -17.79 21.81
N ILE A 251 -25.63 -16.96 21.35
CA ILE A 251 -24.72 -17.24 20.22
C ILE A 251 -23.74 -18.35 20.58
#